data_b555267a919d69e5acd274e8955d4d33
#
_entry.id   b555267a919d69e5acd274e8955d4d33
#
_cell.length_a   1.000
_cell.length_b   1.000
_cell.length_c   1.000
_cell.angle_alpha   90.00
_cell.angle_beta   90.00
_cell.angle_gamma   90.00
#
_symmetry.space_group_name_H-M   'P 1'
#
loop_
_entity.id
_entity.type
_entity.pdbx_description
1 polymer ?
#
loop_
_entity_poly.entity_id
_entity_poly.type
_entity_poly.pdbx_seq_one_letter_code
_entity_poly.pdbx_strand_id
1 'polypeptide(L)'
;MKTDELILDSLSKLEIDISIDDGDMHSNRIAVIADELARFAEESEDTIYKKRLHNSKLVEPVYFSDYIDKPDRGLDIDFLTELHTLEFMKKRSHLVIWGNPGTGKSWLADSLATTACKAGKRVRKVDFQPFCRELASYKLANDAEALERKLKYYSRFDLLVIDEFLNYDLDDAYLLQELFKRIEDLRLCTLIVCCQTEPSNWPKLFKVKSFGESVRGRILKGGKILHTQGCDMRLL
;
A
#
# COMPACT_ATOMS: atom_id res chain seq x y z
N MET A 1 34.52 0.12 33.39
CA MET A 1 35.60 0.31 32.42
C MET A 1 35.43 -0.58 31.18
N LYS A 2 35.45 -1.90 31.26
CA LYS A 2 35.34 -2.77 30.07
C LYS A 2 34.00 -2.67 29.33
N THR A 3 32.89 -2.44 30.02
CA THR A 3 31.56 -2.39 29.41
C THR A 3 31.33 -1.08 28.62
N ASP A 4 31.84 0.03 29.10
CA ASP A 4 31.71 1.34 28.52
C ASP A 4 32.55 1.46 27.22
N GLU A 5 33.77 0.87 27.21
CA GLU A 5 34.61 0.80 26.01
C GLU A 5 33.97 -0.06 24.90
N LEU A 6 33.28 -1.14 25.27
CA LEU A 6 32.60 -2.00 24.31
C LEU A 6 31.38 -1.30 23.66
N ILE A 7 30.65 -0.51 24.45
CA ILE A 7 29.51 0.29 23.99
C ILE A 7 29.98 1.38 23.03
N LEU A 8 31.04 2.13 23.40
CA LEU A 8 31.62 3.19 22.56
C LEU A 8 32.19 2.64 21.24
N ASP A 9 32.88 1.50 21.27
CA ASP A 9 33.37 0.81 20.05
C ASP A 9 32.22 0.35 19.16
N SER A 10 31.13 -0.13 19.75
CA SER A 10 29.95 -0.54 18.99
C SER A 10 29.21 0.65 18.38
N LEU A 11 29.14 1.78 19.07
CA LEU A 11 28.52 3.01 18.59
C LEU A 11 29.36 3.67 17.49
N SER A 12 30.69 3.65 17.63
CA SER A 12 31.60 4.18 16.60
C SER A 12 31.52 3.37 15.29
N LYS A 13 31.31 2.05 15.38
CA LYS A 13 31.06 1.18 14.21
C LYS A 13 29.73 1.44 13.51
N LEU A 14 28.79 2.08 14.22
CA LEU A 14 27.51 2.53 13.66
C LEU A 14 27.55 3.98 13.18
N GLU A 15 28.74 4.61 13.11
CA GLU A 15 28.96 6.02 12.77
C GLU A 15 28.20 7.00 13.71
N ILE A 16 27.96 6.60 14.95
CA ILE A 16 27.34 7.44 16.00
C ILE A 16 28.45 8.09 16.80
N ASP A 17 28.62 9.41 16.65
CA ASP A 17 29.60 10.21 17.38
C ASP A 17 28.98 10.76 18.66
N ILE A 18 29.49 10.34 19.83
CA ILE A 18 29.03 10.80 21.14
C ILE A 18 30.14 11.60 21.81
N SER A 19 29.98 12.91 21.92
CA SER A 19 30.84 13.74 22.77
C SER A 19 30.37 13.68 24.21
N ILE A 20 31.17 13.06 25.09
CA ILE A 20 30.88 12.93 26.54
C ILE A 20 31.72 13.97 27.29
N ASP A 21 31.06 14.87 28.01
CA ASP A 21 31.72 15.81 28.92
C ASP A 21 31.89 15.17 30.32
N ASP A 22 33.08 15.35 30.93
CA ASP A 22 33.56 14.56 32.10
C ASP A 22 32.88 14.88 33.45
N GLY A 23 31.74 15.54 33.47
CA GLY A 23 31.20 16.22 34.65
C GLY A 23 30.28 15.46 35.61
N ASP A 24 29.75 14.25 35.31
CA ASP A 24 28.93 13.47 36.30
C ASP A 24 28.67 12.04 35.79
N MET A 25 29.50 11.10 36.26
CA MET A 25 30.01 10.07 35.38
C MET A 25 29.18 8.78 35.15
N HIS A 26 28.09 8.49 35.81
CA HIS A 26 27.41 7.18 35.56
C HIS A 26 25.93 7.29 35.15
N SER A 27 25.16 8.13 35.78
CA SER A 27 23.74 8.29 35.46
C SER A 27 23.53 9.08 34.17
N ASN A 28 24.35 10.11 33.91
CA ASN A 28 24.26 10.95 32.72
C ASN A 28 24.72 10.24 31.42
N ARG A 29 25.72 9.35 31.53
CA ARG A 29 26.22 8.61 30.35
C ARG A 29 25.18 7.68 29.73
N ILE A 30 24.44 6.94 30.56
CA ILE A 30 23.38 6.05 30.09
C ILE A 30 22.24 6.84 29.44
N ALA A 31 21.88 7.99 30.05
CA ALA A 31 20.84 8.86 29.49
C ALA A 31 21.24 9.44 28.12
N VAL A 32 22.47 9.95 28.00
CA VAL A 32 22.99 10.49 26.71
C VAL A 32 23.06 9.40 25.64
N ILE A 33 23.54 8.20 25.98
CA ILE A 33 23.55 7.07 25.02
C ILE A 33 22.14 6.67 24.63
N ALA A 34 21.19 6.64 25.56
CA ALA A 34 19.80 6.32 25.28
C ALA A 34 19.16 7.37 24.33
N ASP A 35 19.42 8.66 24.56
CA ASP A 35 18.92 9.75 23.73
C ASP A 35 19.50 9.67 22.31
N GLU A 36 20.81 9.42 22.17
CA GLU A 36 21.45 9.28 20.85
C GLU A 36 20.93 8.04 20.10
N LEU A 37 20.77 6.90 20.80
CA LEU A 37 20.18 5.70 20.20
C LEU A 37 18.72 5.93 19.77
N ALA A 38 17.94 6.65 20.58
CA ALA A 38 16.57 7.01 20.26
C ALA A 38 16.53 7.91 19.01
N ARG A 39 17.38 8.95 18.95
CA ARG A 39 17.49 9.84 17.78
C ARG A 39 17.91 9.08 16.52
N PHE A 40 18.92 8.21 16.61
CA PHE A 40 19.35 7.38 15.48
C PHE A 40 18.25 6.43 15.02
N ALA A 41 17.51 5.82 15.94
CA ALA A 41 16.38 4.96 15.61
C ALA A 41 15.29 5.74 14.87
N GLU A 42 14.95 6.95 15.36
CA GLU A 42 13.95 7.81 14.75
C GLU A 42 14.36 8.29 13.33
N GLU A 43 15.60 8.74 13.15
CA GLU A 43 16.16 9.11 11.84
C GLU A 43 16.20 7.91 10.87
N SER A 44 16.53 6.74 11.39
CA SER A 44 16.53 5.49 10.62
C SER A 44 15.11 5.10 10.19
N GLU A 45 14.13 5.18 11.09
CA GLU A 45 12.73 4.91 10.77
C GLU A 45 12.17 5.89 9.74
N ASP A 46 12.48 7.17 9.86
CA ASP A 46 12.07 8.20 8.90
C ASP A 46 12.68 7.96 7.51
N THR A 47 13.96 7.61 7.46
CA THR A 47 14.66 7.26 6.21
C THR A 47 14.04 6.02 5.55
N ILE A 48 13.76 4.99 6.34
CA ILE A 48 13.12 3.77 5.86
C ILE A 48 11.70 4.05 5.38
N TYR A 49 10.93 4.87 6.08
CA TYR A 49 9.59 5.30 5.67
C TYR A 49 9.62 6.07 4.34
N LYS A 50 10.50 7.06 4.19
CA LYS A 50 10.69 7.81 2.94
C LYS A 50 11.03 6.89 1.77
N LYS A 51 11.89 5.89 1.99
CA LYS A 51 12.23 4.87 0.99
C LYS A 51 11.03 3.99 0.62
N ARG A 52 10.18 3.61 1.59
CA ARG A 52 8.94 2.87 1.33
C ARG A 52 7.95 3.70 0.52
N LEU A 53 7.74 4.98 0.88
CA LEU A 53 6.91 5.91 0.11
C LEU A 53 7.40 6.04 -1.34
N HIS A 54 8.68 6.29 -1.55
CA HIS A 54 9.23 6.37 -2.89
C HIS A 54 8.98 5.10 -3.72
N ASN A 55 9.17 3.93 -3.10
CA ASN A 55 8.96 2.64 -3.75
C ASN A 55 7.48 2.31 -3.99
N SER A 56 6.57 2.90 -3.22
CA SER A 56 5.13 2.67 -3.37
C SER A 56 4.54 3.26 -4.65
N LYS A 57 5.23 4.26 -5.24
CA LYS A 57 4.75 5.03 -6.39
C LYS A 57 3.50 5.86 -6.11
N LEU A 58 3.26 6.20 -4.86
CA LEU A 58 2.36 7.30 -4.52
C LEU A 58 2.98 8.61 -5.04
N VAL A 59 2.14 9.50 -5.57
CA VAL A 59 2.59 10.83 -6.04
C VAL A 59 3.08 11.63 -4.84
N GLU A 60 2.27 11.63 -3.78
CA GLU A 60 2.56 12.26 -2.49
C GLU A 60 1.90 11.47 -1.35
N PRO A 61 2.39 11.58 -0.13
CA PRO A 61 1.71 10.96 1.01
C PRO A 61 0.40 11.68 1.30
N VAL A 62 -0.65 10.90 1.56
CA VAL A 62 -1.98 11.38 1.92
C VAL A 62 -2.29 10.92 3.34
N TYR A 63 -2.68 11.84 4.21
CA TYR A 63 -2.94 11.54 5.63
C TYR A 63 -4.43 11.55 5.92
N PHE A 64 -4.89 10.57 6.70
CA PHE A 64 -6.30 10.50 7.10
C PHE A 64 -6.74 11.68 7.96
N SER A 65 -5.81 12.34 8.66
CA SER A 65 -6.07 13.61 9.36
C SER A 65 -6.61 14.72 8.45
N ASP A 66 -6.30 14.64 7.14
CA ASP A 66 -6.73 15.63 6.16
C ASP A 66 -8.09 15.29 5.54
N TYR A 67 -8.76 14.26 6.06
CA TYR A 67 -10.08 13.86 5.60
C TYR A 67 -11.11 14.94 5.90
N ILE A 68 -11.82 15.37 4.86
CA ILE A 68 -12.95 16.30 4.97
C ILE A 68 -14.23 15.48 4.98
N ASP A 69 -14.89 15.44 6.13
CA ASP A 69 -16.19 14.80 6.25
C ASP A 69 -17.29 15.68 5.67
N LYS A 70 -18.14 15.07 4.85
CA LYS A 70 -19.33 15.71 4.27
C LYS A 70 -20.50 14.72 4.30
N PRO A 71 -21.69 15.14 4.77
CA PRO A 71 -22.84 14.24 4.90
C PRO A 71 -23.28 13.56 3.60
N ASP A 72 -23.08 14.23 2.45
CA ASP A 72 -23.46 13.71 1.13
C ASP A 72 -22.52 12.60 0.60
N ARG A 73 -21.37 12.39 1.26
CA ARG A 73 -20.44 11.31 0.86
C ARG A 73 -20.92 9.92 1.25
N GLY A 74 -21.84 9.81 2.21
CA GLY A 74 -22.36 8.54 2.69
C GLY A 74 -21.28 7.60 3.26
N LEU A 75 -20.17 8.16 3.75
CA LEU A 75 -19.05 7.41 4.31
C LEU A 75 -19.20 7.35 5.84
N ASP A 76 -19.10 6.16 6.38
CA ASP A 76 -19.07 5.92 7.82
C ASP A 76 -17.64 6.16 8.34
N ILE A 77 -17.48 7.19 9.19
CA ILE A 77 -16.20 7.58 9.77
C ILE A 77 -15.60 6.48 10.66
N ASP A 78 -16.44 5.73 11.37
CA ASP A 78 -15.98 4.63 12.22
C ASP A 78 -15.43 3.49 11.35
N PHE A 79 -16.08 3.20 10.22
CA PHE A 79 -15.58 2.23 9.26
C PHE A 79 -14.27 2.70 8.61
N LEU A 80 -14.15 3.97 8.24
CA LEU A 80 -12.90 4.52 7.71
C LEU A 80 -11.77 4.44 8.75
N THR A 81 -12.07 4.74 10.01
CA THR A 81 -11.12 4.63 11.13
C THR A 81 -10.69 3.19 11.32
N GLU A 82 -11.64 2.23 11.28
CA GLU A 82 -11.31 0.79 11.31
C GLU A 82 -10.36 0.40 10.16
N LEU A 83 -10.60 0.88 8.95
CA LEU A 83 -9.72 0.59 7.82
C LEU A 83 -8.29 1.10 8.06
N HIS A 84 -8.11 2.25 8.70
CA HIS A 84 -6.79 2.82 8.99
C HIS A 84 -6.04 2.09 10.12
N THR A 85 -6.68 1.17 10.86
CA THR A 85 -5.99 0.22 11.73
C THR A 85 -5.24 -0.86 10.97
N LEU A 86 -5.50 -1.01 9.67
CA LEU A 86 -4.96 -2.04 8.78
C LEU A 86 -5.29 -3.49 9.18
N GLU A 87 -6.26 -3.70 10.05
CA GLU A 87 -6.69 -5.05 10.47
C GLU A 87 -7.19 -5.90 9.29
N PHE A 88 -7.79 -5.26 8.26
CA PHE A 88 -8.18 -5.95 7.04
C PHE A 88 -6.99 -6.59 6.32
N MET A 89 -5.80 -5.98 6.37
CA MET A 89 -4.57 -6.54 5.80
C MET A 89 -4.11 -7.78 6.58
N LYS A 90 -4.19 -7.77 7.91
CA LYS A 90 -3.86 -8.95 8.75
C LYS A 90 -4.77 -10.13 8.43
N LYS A 91 -6.05 -9.86 8.20
CA LYS A 91 -7.06 -10.86 7.79
C LYS A 91 -6.98 -11.22 6.31
N ARG A 92 -6.12 -10.55 5.53
CA ARG A 92 -5.99 -10.68 4.07
C ARG A 92 -7.32 -10.45 3.34
N SER A 93 -8.10 -9.55 3.88
CA SER A 93 -9.34 -9.10 3.31
C SER A 93 -9.05 -7.99 2.29
N HIS A 94 -9.45 -8.17 1.05
CA HIS A 94 -9.30 -7.12 0.03
C HIS A 94 -10.30 -6.00 0.26
N LEU A 95 -10.02 -4.81 -0.28
CA LEU A 95 -10.91 -3.66 -0.22
C LEU A 95 -11.23 -3.18 -1.64
N VAL A 96 -12.50 -3.05 -1.94
CA VAL A 96 -12.98 -2.40 -3.16
C VAL A 96 -13.58 -1.06 -2.79
N ILE A 97 -13.08 0.01 -3.42
CA ILE A 97 -13.63 1.36 -3.29
C ILE A 97 -14.24 1.72 -4.64
N TRP A 98 -15.56 1.89 -4.70
CA TRP A 98 -16.24 2.20 -5.94
C TRP A 98 -17.14 3.43 -5.82
N GLY A 99 -17.44 4.09 -6.94
CA GLY A 99 -18.29 5.29 -6.99
C GLY A 99 -17.94 6.19 -8.16
N ASN A 100 -18.66 7.28 -8.30
CA ASN A 100 -18.50 8.24 -9.39
C ASN A 100 -17.10 8.88 -9.43
N PRO A 101 -16.65 9.42 -10.57
CA PRO A 101 -15.44 10.24 -10.63
C PRO A 101 -15.49 11.40 -9.63
N GLY A 102 -14.34 11.73 -9.05
CA GLY A 102 -14.22 12.86 -8.12
C GLY A 102 -14.69 12.62 -6.68
N THR A 103 -15.29 11.48 -6.36
CA THR A 103 -15.80 11.19 -4.99
C THR A 103 -14.70 10.84 -3.97
N GLY A 104 -13.41 10.93 -4.32
CA GLY A 104 -12.29 10.73 -3.40
C GLY A 104 -11.82 9.29 -3.24
N LYS A 105 -12.15 8.37 -4.16
CA LYS A 105 -11.70 6.96 -4.13
C LYS A 105 -10.18 6.83 -4.05
N SER A 106 -9.48 7.46 -4.99
CA SER A 106 -8.00 7.42 -5.06
C SER A 106 -7.38 8.05 -3.81
N TRP A 107 -7.97 9.15 -3.30
CA TRP A 107 -7.53 9.80 -2.07
C TRP A 107 -7.60 8.85 -0.86
N LEU A 108 -8.72 8.14 -0.70
CA LEU A 108 -8.89 7.15 0.37
C LEU A 108 -7.90 5.98 0.22
N ALA A 109 -7.72 5.48 -1.00
CA ALA A 109 -6.74 4.43 -1.26
C ALA A 109 -5.30 4.88 -0.94
N ASP A 110 -4.94 6.11 -1.30
CA ASP A 110 -3.62 6.68 -1.05
C ASP A 110 -3.39 6.94 0.44
N SER A 111 -4.42 7.34 1.20
CA SER A 111 -4.30 7.50 2.65
C SER A 111 -4.08 6.16 3.37
N LEU A 112 -4.77 5.11 2.96
CA LEU A 112 -4.54 3.75 3.46
C LEU A 112 -3.15 3.23 3.07
N ALA A 113 -2.71 3.49 1.84
CA ALA A 113 -1.38 3.14 1.36
C ALA A 113 -0.27 3.86 2.15
N THR A 114 -0.45 5.15 2.44
CA THR A 114 0.46 5.96 3.28
C THR A 114 0.53 5.39 4.69
N THR A 115 -0.61 5.08 5.29
CA THR A 115 -0.70 4.43 6.62
C THR A 115 0.03 3.08 6.62
N ALA A 116 -0.14 2.28 5.56
CA ALA A 116 0.55 1.00 5.42
C ALA A 116 2.08 1.17 5.28
N CYS A 117 2.57 2.16 4.52
CA CYS A 117 3.99 2.49 4.44
C CYS A 117 4.56 2.86 5.81
N LYS A 118 3.81 3.66 6.59
CA LYS A 118 4.17 4.07 7.95
C LYS A 118 4.23 2.88 8.91
N ALA A 119 3.29 1.94 8.75
CA ALA A 119 3.26 0.67 9.49
C ALA A 119 4.28 -0.38 8.99
N GLY A 120 5.25 0.02 8.18
CA GLY A 120 6.33 -0.85 7.74
C GLY A 120 6.00 -1.78 6.58
N LYS A 121 4.85 -1.65 5.93
CA LYS A 121 4.42 -2.52 4.84
C LYS A 121 5.03 -2.12 3.50
N ARG A 122 5.27 -3.11 2.65
CA ARG A 122 5.70 -2.90 1.26
C ARG A 122 4.45 -2.64 0.43
N VAL A 123 4.30 -1.42 -0.03
CA VAL A 123 3.14 -0.96 -0.80
C VAL A 123 3.53 -0.72 -2.25
N ARG A 124 2.61 -0.98 -3.17
CA ARG A 124 2.72 -0.58 -4.58
C ARG A 124 1.38 -0.07 -5.07
N LYS A 125 1.38 1.13 -5.66
CA LYS A 125 0.26 1.66 -6.43
C LYS A 125 0.54 1.50 -7.92
N VAL A 126 -0.48 1.14 -8.67
CA VAL A 126 -0.47 1.06 -10.13
C VAL A 126 -1.79 1.61 -10.67
N ASP A 127 -1.71 2.29 -11.80
CA ASP A 127 -2.87 2.61 -12.60
C ASP A 127 -3.20 1.43 -13.50
N PHE A 128 -4.46 1.06 -13.57
CA PHE A 128 -4.91 -0.17 -14.21
C PHE A 128 -4.48 -0.31 -15.67
N GLN A 129 -4.66 0.74 -16.49
CA GLN A 129 -4.36 0.67 -17.92
C GLN A 129 -2.86 0.51 -18.22
N PRO A 130 -1.94 1.35 -17.69
CA PRO A 130 -0.49 1.13 -17.86
C PRO A 130 -0.03 -0.22 -17.33
N PHE A 131 -0.59 -0.66 -16.21
CA PHE A 131 -0.29 -1.96 -15.60
C PHE A 131 -0.66 -3.13 -16.53
N CYS A 132 -1.86 -3.11 -17.12
CA CYS A 132 -2.27 -4.14 -18.08
C CYS A 132 -1.41 -4.12 -19.34
N ARG A 133 -1.05 -2.94 -19.87
CA ARG A 133 -0.16 -2.81 -21.02
C ARG A 133 1.23 -3.37 -20.74
N GLU A 134 1.76 -3.11 -19.55
CA GLU A 134 3.04 -3.68 -19.13
C GLU A 134 3.01 -5.21 -19.14
N LEU A 135 2.00 -5.84 -18.53
CA LEU A 135 1.87 -7.30 -18.53
C LEU A 135 1.68 -7.86 -19.94
N ALA A 136 0.85 -7.20 -20.76
CA ALA A 136 0.60 -7.62 -22.14
C ALA A 136 1.86 -7.53 -23.02
N SER A 137 2.75 -6.55 -22.78
CA SER A 137 3.99 -6.39 -23.55
C SER A 137 4.91 -7.61 -23.43
N TYR A 138 5.03 -8.21 -22.26
CA TYR A 138 5.82 -9.44 -22.07
C TYR A 138 5.22 -10.64 -22.80
N LYS A 139 3.89 -10.73 -22.84
CA LYS A 139 3.19 -11.79 -23.59
C LYS A 139 3.38 -11.63 -25.08
N LEU A 140 3.24 -10.42 -25.61
CA LEU A 140 3.45 -10.10 -27.03
C LEU A 140 4.89 -10.36 -27.47
N ALA A 141 5.88 -10.09 -26.59
CA ALA A 141 7.28 -10.39 -26.83
C ALA A 141 7.61 -11.90 -26.69
N ASN A 142 6.63 -12.74 -26.35
CA ASN A 142 6.80 -14.17 -26.05
C ASN A 142 7.85 -14.44 -24.96
N ASP A 143 8.03 -13.48 -24.04
CA ASP A 143 8.96 -13.57 -22.90
C ASP A 143 8.22 -14.07 -21.64
N ALA A 144 7.99 -15.37 -21.60
CA ALA A 144 7.29 -16.02 -20.49
C ALA A 144 8.04 -15.86 -19.16
N GLU A 145 9.38 -15.82 -19.18
CA GLU A 145 10.18 -15.66 -17.97
C GLU A 145 10.05 -14.24 -17.39
N ALA A 146 10.08 -13.20 -18.24
CA ALA A 146 9.89 -11.83 -17.80
C ALA A 146 8.48 -11.61 -17.25
N LEU A 147 7.46 -12.17 -17.91
CA LEU A 147 6.08 -12.15 -17.41
C LEU A 147 5.99 -12.80 -16.02
N GLU A 148 6.56 -13.99 -15.87
CA GLU A 148 6.55 -14.71 -14.59
C GLU A 148 7.27 -13.93 -13.47
N ARG A 149 8.45 -13.34 -13.77
CA ARG A 149 9.16 -12.47 -12.84
C ARG A 149 8.31 -11.27 -12.44
N LYS A 150 7.55 -10.69 -13.37
CA LYS A 150 6.72 -9.52 -13.13
C LYS A 150 5.48 -9.84 -12.29
N LEU A 151 4.79 -10.93 -12.60
CA LEU A 151 3.67 -11.41 -11.78
C LEU A 151 4.12 -11.71 -10.34
N LYS A 152 5.27 -12.38 -10.19
CA LYS A 152 5.88 -12.65 -8.89
C LYS A 152 6.30 -11.36 -8.16
N TYR A 153 6.78 -10.35 -8.88
CA TYR A 153 7.09 -9.05 -8.31
C TYR A 153 5.85 -8.40 -7.67
N TYR A 154 4.74 -8.30 -8.41
CA TYR A 154 3.52 -7.68 -7.88
C TYR A 154 2.88 -8.48 -6.75
N SER A 155 2.92 -9.80 -6.80
CA SER A 155 2.32 -10.65 -5.76
C SER A 155 3.06 -10.64 -4.41
N ARG A 156 4.28 -10.06 -4.33
CA ARG A 156 5.10 -10.00 -3.12
C ARG A 156 4.93 -8.74 -2.27
N PHE A 157 4.18 -7.77 -2.76
CA PHE A 157 3.83 -6.61 -1.94
C PHE A 157 2.87 -7.02 -0.83
N ASP A 158 2.95 -6.33 0.32
CA ASP A 158 2.00 -6.53 1.40
C ASP A 158 0.66 -5.89 1.05
N LEU A 159 0.70 -4.78 0.27
CA LEU A 159 -0.45 -4.08 -0.26
C LEU A 159 -0.21 -3.67 -1.72
N LEU A 160 -1.12 -4.05 -2.61
CA LEU A 160 -1.17 -3.59 -4.00
C LEU A 160 -2.45 -2.75 -4.19
N VAL A 161 -2.26 -1.49 -4.52
CA VAL A 161 -3.36 -0.57 -4.88
C VAL A 161 -3.47 -0.53 -6.39
N ILE A 162 -4.65 -0.86 -6.92
CA ILE A 162 -4.97 -0.79 -8.35
C ILE A 162 -6.00 0.30 -8.53
N ASP A 163 -5.58 1.44 -9.06
CA ASP A 163 -6.43 2.58 -9.33
C ASP A 163 -7.02 2.50 -10.75
N GLU A 164 -8.16 3.16 -10.97
CA GLU A 164 -8.87 3.19 -12.25
C GLU A 164 -9.23 1.78 -12.79
N PHE A 165 -9.51 0.82 -11.89
CA PHE A 165 -9.76 -0.57 -12.25
C PHE A 165 -10.96 -0.72 -13.17
N LEU A 166 -10.78 -1.46 -14.27
CA LEU A 166 -11.78 -1.69 -15.33
C LEU A 166 -12.31 -0.43 -16.01
N ASN A 167 -11.60 0.68 -15.92
CA ASN A 167 -11.90 1.92 -16.62
C ASN A 167 -11.40 1.92 -18.09
N TYR A 168 -11.09 0.75 -18.60
CA TYR A 168 -10.47 0.55 -19.91
C TYR A 168 -10.78 -0.88 -20.41
N ASP A 169 -10.97 -1.02 -21.74
CA ASP A 169 -11.22 -2.31 -22.38
C ASP A 169 -10.00 -3.24 -22.26
N LEU A 170 -10.24 -4.41 -21.69
CA LEU A 170 -9.23 -5.45 -21.52
C LEU A 170 -9.11 -6.31 -22.76
N ASP A 171 -7.98 -6.20 -23.45
CA ASP A 171 -7.67 -7.12 -24.54
C ASP A 171 -7.27 -8.50 -24.04
N ASP A 172 -6.65 -8.58 -22.84
CA ASP A 172 -6.18 -9.84 -22.27
C ASP A 172 -6.54 -10.00 -20.77
N ALA A 173 -7.78 -10.40 -20.51
CA ALA A 173 -8.26 -10.68 -19.17
C ALA A 173 -7.55 -11.86 -18.48
N TYR A 174 -6.92 -12.74 -19.25
CA TYR A 174 -6.19 -13.90 -18.73
C TYR A 174 -5.05 -13.50 -17.80
N LEU A 175 -4.29 -12.45 -18.14
CA LEU A 175 -3.17 -11.97 -17.32
C LEU A 175 -3.62 -11.49 -15.93
N LEU A 176 -4.77 -10.83 -15.84
CA LEU A 176 -5.35 -10.44 -14.56
C LEU A 176 -5.78 -11.66 -13.74
N GLN A 177 -6.38 -12.64 -14.41
CA GLN A 177 -6.78 -13.88 -13.75
C GLN A 177 -5.59 -14.61 -13.15
N GLU A 178 -4.47 -14.71 -13.89
CA GLU A 178 -3.23 -15.31 -13.40
C GLU A 178 -2.63 -14.54 -12.21
N LEU A 179 -2.59 -13.21 -12.28
CA LEU A 179 -2.11 -12.40 -11.17
C LEU A 179 -2.96 -12.61 -9.91
N PHE A 180 -4.28 -12.48 -10.02
CA PHE A 180 -5.15 -12.59 -8.86
C PHE A 180 -5.21 -14.01 -8.29
N LYS A 181 -5.10 -15.03 -9.15
CA LYS A 181 -4.91 -16.41 -8.70
C LYS A 181 -3.63 -16.56 -7.87
N ARG A 182 -2.52 -16.01 -8.36
CA ARG A 182 -1.24 -16.03 -7.65
C ARG A 182 -1.31 -15.29 -6.31
N ILE A 183 -1.97 -14.14 -6.26
CA ILE A 183 -2.20 -13.39 -5.01
C ILE A 183 -3.00 -14.24 -4.02
N GLU A 184 -4.06 -14.93 -4.48
CA GLU A 184 -4.85 -15.84 -3.66
C GLU A 184 -4.02 -17.04 -3.17
N ASP A 185 -3.27 -17.70 -4.05
CA ASP A 185 -2.48 -18.90 -3.73
C ASP A 185 -1.34 -18.59 -2.74
N LEU A 186 -0.61 -17.51 -2.95
CA LEU A 186 0.51 -17.11 -2.10
C LEU A 186 0.06 -16.49 -0.78
N ARG A 187 -1.14 -15.95 -0.72
CA ARG A 187 -1.70 -15.24 0.45
C ARG A 187 -0.75 -14.19 1.06
N LEU A 188 0.03 -13.52 0.26
CA LEU A 188 1.01 -12.52 0.72
C LEU A 188 0.52 -11.10 0.53
N CYS A 189 -0.31 -10.85 -0.48
CA CYS A 189 -0.71 -9.52 -0.90
C CYS A 189 -2.16 -9.24 -0.60
N THR A 190 -2.45 -8.09 -0.01
CA THR A 190 -3.79 -7.52 0.08
C THR A 190 -4.01 -6.55 -1.08
N LEU A 191 -5.23 -6.48 -1.60
CA LEU A 191 -5.60 -5.56 -2.66
C LEU A 191 -6.47 -4.41 -2.14
N ILE A 192 -6.20 -3.20 -2.62
CA ILE A 192 -7.17 -2.12 -2.68
C ILE A 192 -7.45 -1.84 -4.15
N VAL A 193 -8.71 -1.88 -4.55
CA VAL A 193 -9.14 -1.70 -5.94
C VAL A 193 -10.09 -0.52 -6.00
N CYS A 194 -9.70 0.55 -6.74
CA CYS A 194 -10.56 1.71 -6.97
C CYS A 194 -11.20 1.61 -8.37
N CYS A 195 -12.52 1.69 -8.46
CA CYS A 195 -13.26 1.58 -9.72
C CYS A 195 -14.48 2.49 -9.75
N GLN A 196 -15.00 2.74 -10.94
CA GLN A 196 -16.23 3.50 -11.14
C GLN A 196 -17.47 2.60 -11.19
N THR A 197 -17.28 1.37 -11.66
CA THR A 197 -18.37 0.41 -11.85
C THR A 197 -18.59 -0.41 -10.59
N GLU A 198 -19.84 -0.53 -10.19
CA GLU A 198 -20.25 -1.43 -9.11
C GLU A 198 -19.72 -2.86 -9.35
N PRO A 199 -19.15 -3.52 -8.34
CA PRO A 199 -18.56 -4.85 -8.49
C PRO A 199 -19.50 -5.94 -9.03
N SER A 200 -20.81 -5.82 -8.82
CA SER A 200 -21.83 -6.71 -9.37
C SER A 200 -21.84 -6.72 -10.91
N ASN A 201 -21.44 -5.61 -11.53
CA ASN A 201 -21.42 -5.42 -12.98
C ASN A 201 -20.08 -5.76 -13.64
N TRP A 202 -19.00 -6.01 -12.88
CA TRP A 202 -17.69 -6.32 -13.46
C TRP A 202 -17.69 -7.44 -14.51
N PRO A 203 -18.41 -8.56 -14.32
CA PRO A 203 -18.42 -9.63 -15.33
C PRO A 203 -18.88 -9.17 -16.72
N LYS A 204 -19.71 -8.10 -16.80
CA LYS A 204 -20.20 -7.56 -18.07
C LYS A 204 -19.14 -6.76 -18.84
N LEU A 205 -18.08 -6.32 -18.16
CA LEU A 205 -16.99 -5.54 -18.75
C LEU A 205 -15.90 -6.42 -19.39
N PHE A 206 -15.99 -7.73 -19.20
CA PHE A 206 -15.05 -8.67 -19.78
C PHE A 206 -15.60 -9.28 -21.05
N LYS A 207 -14.78 -9.42 -22.11
CA LYS A 207 -15.14 -10.13 -23.33
C LYS A 207 -15.64 -11.56 -23.06
N VAL A 208 -15.04 -12.21 -22.07
CA VAL A 208 -15.45 -13.52 -21.59
C VAL A 208 -15.95 -13.37 -20.15
N LYS A 209 -17.26 -13.47 -19.97
CA LYS A 209 -17.96 -13.24 -18.70
C LYS A 209 -17.40 -14.09 -17.54
N SER A 210 -17.04 -15.35 -17.79
CA SER A 210 -16.48 -16.25 -16.77
C SER A 210 -15.14 -15.76 -16.21
N PHE A 211 -14.34 -15.04 -16.99
CA PHE A 211 -13.11 -14.41 -16.49
C PHE A 211 -13.44 -13.29 -15.51
N GLY A 212 -14.41 -12.45 -15.83
CA GLY A 212 -14.90 -11.40 -14.95
C GLY A 212 -15.49 -11.96 -13.64
N GLU A 213 -16.25 -13.04 -13.71
CA GLU A 213 -16.76 -13.73 -12.53
C GLU A 213 -15.64 -14.29 -11.66
N SER A 214 -14.60 -14.87 -12.29
CA SER A 214 -13.44 -15.41 -11.60
C SER A 214 -12.63 -14.31 -10.89
N VAL A 215 -12.36 -13.19 -11.58
CA VAL A 215 -11.65 -12.02 -11.02
C VAL A 215 -12.45 -11.41 -9.86
N ARG A 216 -13.75 -11.17 -10.08
CA ARG A 216 -14.64 -10.65 -9.05
C ARG A 216 -14.67 -11.55 -7.82
N GLY A 217 -14.84 -12.86 -8.02
CA GLY A 217 -14.90 -13.84 -6.94
C GLY A 217 -13.66 -13.82 -6.06
N ARG A 218 -12.46 -13.71 -6.66
CA ARG A 218 -11.20 -13.66 -5.91
C ARG A 218 -11.04 -12.37 -5.11
N ILE A 219 -11.39 -11.23 -5.70
CA ILE A 219 -11.25 -9.93 -5.03
C ILE A 219 -12.28 -9.77 -3.90
N LEU A 220 -13.52 -10.25 -4.11
CA LEU A 220 -14.59 -10.08 -3.13
C LEU A 220 -14.66 -11.17 -2.07
N LYS A 221 -13.95 -12.28 -2.22
CA LYS A 221 -13.95 -13.38 -1.24
C LYS A 221 -13.42 -12.90 0.12
N GLY A 222 -14.33 -12.67 1.07
CA GLY A 222 -14.00 -12.10 2.38
C GLY A 222 -13.52 -10.64 2.34
N GLY A 223 -13.70 -9.99 1.20
CA GLY A 223 -13.34 -8.58 1.01
C GLY A 223 -14.36 -7.62 1.60
N LYS A 224 -13.93 -6.37 1.76
CA LYS A 224 -14.78 -5.23 2.14
C LYS A 224 -15.09 -4.39 0.92
N ILE A 225 -16.28 -3.80 0.88
CA ILE A 225 -16.70 -2.91 -0.21
C ILE A 225 -17.07 -1.57 0.41
N LEU A 226 -16.50 -0.50 -0.14
CA LEU A 226 -16.79 0.88 0.22
C LEU A 226 -17.38 1.59 -1.01
N HIS A 227 -18.57 2.15 -0.85
CA HIS A 227 -19.21 2.97 -1.88
C HIS A 227 -19.02 4.45 -1.54
N THR A 228 -18.35 5.19 -2.41
CA THR A 228 -18.17 6.64 -2.26
C THR A 228 -19.20 7.38 -3.10
N GLN A 229 -19.89 8.34 -2.50
CA GLN A 229 -20.94 9.17 -3.10
C GLN A 229 -20.59 10.65 -2.97
N GLY A 230 -21.50 11.51 -3.39
CA GLY A 230 -21.41 12.96 -3.23
C GLY A 230 -20.83 13.68 -4.44
N CYS A 231 -20.52 14.95 -4.23
CA CYS A 231 -20.03 15.86 -5.26
C CYS A 231 -18.57 15.54 -5.66
N ASP A 232 -18.13 16.10 -6.79
CA ASP A 232 -16.74 16.04 -7.21
C ASP A 232 -15.87 16.89 -6.26
N MET A 233 -15.05 16.22 -5.44
CA MET A 233 -14.18 16.84 -4.45
C MET A 233 -13.05 17.70 -5.07
N ARG A 234 -12.79 17.56 -6.37
CA ARG A 234 -11.80 18.39 -7.09
C ARG A 234 -12.31 19.80 -7.39
N LEU A 235 -13.63 20.04 -7.21
CA LEU A 235 -14.27 21.32 -7.45
C LEU A 235 -14.44 22.14 -6.15
N LEU A 236 -13.90 21.69 -5.06
CA LEU A 236 -13.93 22.32 -3.76
C LEU A 236 -12.60 22.95 -3.40
#